data_0f77235145dc25c3b18f9d0da4af1f56
#
_entry.id   0f77235145dc25c3b18f9d0da4af1f56
#
_cell.length_a   1.000
_cell.length_b   1.000
_cell.length_c   1.000
_cell.angle_alpha   90.00
_cell.angle_beta   90.00
_cell.angle_gamma   90.00
#
_symmetry.space_group_name_H-M   'P 1'
#
loop_
_entity.id
_entity.type
_entity.pdbx_description
1 polymer ?
#
loop_
_entity_poly.entity_id
_entity_poly.type
_entity_poly.pdbx_seq_one_letter_code
_entity_poly.pdbx_strand_id
1 'polypeptide(L)'
;MPLSERKNKRYIIVLDQYDENLGRYIPKSHTVEAPTLVEALINCDHFRHTSTATHPSNLLSVREAKVYPQSFMDADQHNMINVLKELAHNHPDLVNGIDEFAETFQSYVDCLNLKDCIRDTITLLNTIPGIDDIDCSLSDDCDYVMIEHCSQALGDLYLSHGTDTRHLTYDRNARGLDGLAALICGIRDMLRPIA
;
A
#
# COMPACT_ATOMS: atom_id res chain seq x y z
N MET A 1 -24.27 -16.56 29.13
CA MET A 1 -23.94 -15.43 28.24
C MET A 1 -23.69 -15.99 26.85
N PRO A 2 -24.41 -15.57 25.79
CA PRO A 2 -24.09 -16.04 24.47
C PRO A 2 -22.70 -15.56 24.12
N LEU A 3 -21.86 -16.45 23.58
CA LEU A 3 -20.61 -16.12 22.94
C LEU A 3 -20.93 -15.13 21.84
N SER A 4 -20.63 -13.85 22.07
CA SER A 4 -20.75 -12.83 21.03
C SER A 4 -20.01 -13.35 19.81
N GLU A 5 -20.66 -13.36 18.66
CA GLU A 5 -20.07 -13.69 17.37
C GLU A 5 -18.78 -12.88 17.24
N ARG A 6 -17.65 -13.55 17.44
CA ARG A 6 -16.34 -12.90 17.26
C ARG A 6 -16.22 -12.61 15.78
N LYS A 7 -16.30 -11.34 15.43
CA LYS A 7 -16.14 -10.89 14.05
C LYS A 7 -14.75 -11.25 13.58
N ASN A 8 -14.65 -11.96 12.46
CA ASN A 8 -13.37 -12.24 11.85
C ASN A 8 -12.69 -10.93 11.44
N LYS A 9 -11.40 -10.87 11.69
CA LYS A 9 -10.50 -9.83 11.25
C LYS A 9 -9.62 -10.41 10.15
N ARG A 10 -9.11 -9.56 9.31
CA ARG A 10 -8.15 -9.95 8.27
C ARG A 10 -6.75 -9.69 8.78
N TYR A 11 -5.87 -10.69 8.63
CA TYR A 11 -4.47 -10.59 9.01
C TYR A 11 -3.57 -10.80 7.79
N ILE A 12 -2.50 -10.04 7.71
CA ILE A 12 -1.43 -10.23 6.75
C ILE A 12 -0.27 -10.89 7.49
N ILE A 13 0.12 -12.07 7.00
CA ILE A 13 1.21 -12.88 7.53
C ILE A 13 2.31 -12.89 6.49
N VAL A 14 3.50 -12.43 6.84
CA VAL A 14 4.66 -12.45 5.94
C VAL A 14 5.60 -13.53 6.39
N LEU A 15 5.88 -14.44 5.47
CA LEU A 15 6.77 -15.56 5.67
C LEU A 15 7.96 -15.43 4.74
N ASP A 16 9.16 -15.71 5.25
CA ASP A 16 10.33 -15.94 4.42
C ASP A 16 10.26 -17.37 3.89
N GLN A 17 9.96 -17.53 2.62
CA GLN A 17 9.72 -18.82 1.98
C GLN A 17 10.80 -19.11 0.94
N TYR A 18 11.27 -20.37 0.92
CA TYR A 18 12.22 -20.78 -0.11
C TYR A 18 11.57 -20.83 -1.48
N ASP A 19 12.18 -20.15 -2.44
CA ASP A 19 11.75 -20.16 -3.84
C ASP A 19 12.70 -21.09 -4.63
N GLU A 20 12.16 -22.21 -5.11
CA GLU A 20 12.92 -23.23 -5.84
C GLU A 20 13.53 -22.69 -7.15
N ASN A 21 12.84 -21.75 -7.81
CA ASN A 21 13.31 -21.18 -9.06
C ASN A 21 14.50 -20.24 -8.84
N LEU A 22 14.50 -19.51 -7.71
CA LEU A 22 15.55 -18.57 -7.37
C LEU A 22 16.64 -19.19 -6.49
N GLY A 23 16.42 -20.37 -5.93
CA GLY A 23 17.33 -21.05 -5.02
C GLY A 23 17.61 -20.29 -3.72
N ARG A 24 16.67 -19.43 -3.28
CA ARG A 24 16.81 -18.59 -2.08
C ARG A 24 15.49 -18.33 -1.39
N TYR A 25 15.56 -17.88 -0.15
CA TYR A 25 14.41 -17.39 0.58
C TYR A 25 13.96 -16.02 0.07
N ILE A 26 12.66 -15.83 -0.02
CA ILE A 26 12.02 -14.55 -0.39
C ILE A 26 10.81 -14.30 0.50
N PRO A 27 10.53 -13.04 0.89
CA PRO A 27 9.32 -12.69 1.61
C PRO A 27 8.07 -12.93 0.76
N LYS A 28 7.09 -13.66 1.31
CA LYS A 28 5.77 -13.85 0.69
C LYS A 28 4.68 -13.50 1.68
N SER A 29 3.68 -12.74 1.22
CA SER A 29 2.55 -12.29 2.02
C SER A 29 1.34 -13.22 1.83
N HIS A 30 0.70 -13.58 2.93
CA HIS A 30 -0.50 -14.41 2.97
C HIS A 30 -1.60 -13.68 3.75
N THR A 31 -2.81 -13.63 3.20
CA THR A 31 -3.96 -13.03 3.87
C THR A 31 -4.82 -14.13 4.49
N VAL A 32 -5.11 -14.00 5.79
CA VAL A 32 -5.90 -14.97 6.54
C VAL A 32 -7.00 -14.25 7.32
N GLU A 33 -8.22 -14.77 7.29
CA GLU A 33 -9.33 -14.27 8.13
C GLU A 33 -9.48 -15.15 9.36
N ALA A 34 -9.45 -14.52 10.55
CA ALA A 34 -9.60 -15.19 11.82
C ALA A 34 -10.08 -14.21 12.91
N PRO A 35 -10.69 -14.71 14.01
CA PRO A 35 -11.09 -13.85 15.12
C PRO A 35 -9.90 -13.25 15.89
N THR A 36 -8.76 -13.94 15.91
CA THR A 36 -7.55 -13.53 16.62
C THR A 36 -6.30 -13.76 15.77
N LEU A 37 -5.24 -13.04 16.10
CA LEU A 37 -3.92 -13.21 15.48
C LEU A 37 -3.38 -14.62 15.62
N VAL A 38 -3.58 -15.26 16.78
CA VAL A 38 -3.12 -16.65 17.03
C VAL A 38 -3.86 -17.62 16.11
N GLU A 39 -5.19 -17.47 15.97
CA GLU A 39 -5.97 -18.30 15.05
C GLU A 39 -5.59 -18.05 13.59
N ALA A 40 -5.25 -16.80 13.22
CA ALA A 40 -4.75 -16.49 11.89
C ALA A 40 -3.44 -17.23 11.58
N LEU A 41 -2.50 -17.28 12.51
CA LEU A 41 -1.26 -18.05 12.36
C LEU A 41 -1.53 -19.56 12.25
N ILE A 42 -2.46 -20.07 13.07
CA ILE A 42 -2.86 -21.50 13.03
C ILE A 42 -3.50 -21.84 11.67
N ASN A 43 -4.30 -20.93 11.11
CA ASN A 43 -5.03 -21.12 9.86
C ASN A 43 -4.18 -20.83 8.62
N CYS A 44 -2.97 -20.31 8.79
CA CYS A 44 -2.06 -20.08 7.68
C CYS A 44 -1.38 -21.42 7.28
N ASP A 45 -1.87 -22.04 6.22
CA ASP A 45 -1.35 -23.33 5.75
C ASP A 45 0.16 -23.31 5.49
N HIS A 46 0.65 -22.23 4.91
CA HIS A 46 2.08 -22.07 4.64
C HIS A 46 2.94 -21.98 5.91
N PHE A 47 2.37 -21.56 7.03
CA PHE A 47 3.04 -21.56 8.32
C PHE A 47 2.93 -22.91 9.02
N ARG A 48 1.79 -23.61 8.88
CA ARG A 48 1.57 -24.93 9.52
C ARG A 48 2.45 -26.04 8.98
N HIS A 49 2.78 -26.01 7.69
CA HIS A 49 3.54 -27.07 7.04
C HIS A 49 5.06 -26.92 7.16
N THR A 50 5.54 -25.92 7.90
CA THR A 50 6.97 -25.63 8.02
C THR A 50 7.76 -26.73 8.76
N SER A 51 7.12 -27.47 9.66
CA SER A 51 7.80 -28.48 10.50
C SER A 51 8.22 -29.75 9.73
N THR A 52 7.68 -29.97 8.54
CA THR A 52 7.97 -31.17 7.71
C THR A 52 8.65 -30.83 6.39
N ALA A 53 8.82 -29.57 6.08
CA ALA A 53 9.41 -29.13 4.83
C ALA A 53 10.95 -29.17 4.86
N THR A 54 11.56 -29.53 3.74
CA THR A 54 13.01 -29.47 3.54
C THR A 54 13.54 -28.04 3.71
N HIS A 55 12.70 -27.04 3.39
CA HIS A 55 12.98 -25.62 3.55
C HIS A 55 11.85 -24.97 4.37
N PRO A 56 11.96 -24.91 5.70
CA PRO A 56 10.92 -24.34 6.56
C PRO A 56 10.76 -22.84 6.30
N SER A 57 9.51 -22.37 6.28
CA SER A 57 9.23 -20.93 6.22
C SER A 57 9.44 -20.29 7.59
N ASN A 58 10.04 -19.11 7.62
CA ASN A 58 10.22 -18.32 8.82
C ASN A 58 9.19 -17.19 8.88
N LEU A 59 8.59 -16.97 10.04
CA LEU A 59 7.70 -15.86 10.27
C LEU A 59 8.50 -14.56 10.35
N LEU A 60 8.28 -13.65 9.40
CA LEU A 60 8.88 -12.32 9.40
C LEU A 60 8.01 -11.30 10.13
N SER A 61 6.72 -11.29 9.82
CA SER A 61 5.77 -10.40 10.50
C SER A 61 4.35 -10.94 10.43
N VAL A 62 3.51 -10.47 11.36
CA VAL A 62 2.07 -10.66 11.32
C VAL A 62 1.38 -9.40 11.82
N ARG A 63 0.34 -8.96 11.13
CA ARG A 63 -0.40 -7.77 11.50
C ARG A 63 -1.87 -7.89 11.10
N GLU A 64 -2.73 -7.14 11.77
CA GLU A 64 -4.12 -6.97 11.34
C GLU A 64 -4.12 -6.11 10.08
N ALA A 65 -4.78 -6.61 9.02
CA ALA A 65 -4.95 -5.83 7.81
C ALA A 65 -5.89 -4.66 8.08
N LYS A 66 -5.49 -3.45 7.71
CA LYS A 66 -6.35 -2.30 7.82
C LYS A 66 -7.49 -2.38 6.80
N VAL A 67 -8.65 -1.94 7.22
CA VAL A 67 -9.84 -1.86 6.36
C VAL A 67 -9.84 -0.45 5.76
N TYR A 68 -9.44 -0.36 4.52
CA TYR A 68 -9.57 0.89 3.78
C TYR A 68 -11.05 1.17 3.47
N PRO A 69 -11.46 2.43 3.41
CA PRO A 69 -12.79 2.78 2.92
C PRO A 69 -13.05 2.11 1.56
N GLN A 70 -14.17 1.40 1.41
CA GLN A 70 -14.47 0.66 0.18
C GLN A 70 -14.50 1.59 -1.04
N SER A 71 -15.09 2.79 -0.87
CA SER A 71 -15.12 3.81 -1.91
C SER A 71 -13.73 4.22 -2.41
N PHE A 72 -12.74 4.25 -1.51
CA PHE A 72 -11.35 4.54 -1.87
C PHE A 72 -10.72 3.39 -2.64
N MET A 73 -10.97 2.14 -2.21
CA MET A 73 -10.40 0.97 -2.87
C MET A 73 -10.99 0.70 -4.26
N ASP A 74 -12.29 0.96 -4.45
CA ASP A 74 -13.01 0.68 -5.69
C ASP A 74 -12.98 1.85 -6.70
N ALA A 75 -12.53 3.03 -6.28
CA ALA A 75 -12.48 4.17 -7.16
C ALA A 75 -11.47 3.97 -8.29
N ASP A 76 -11.90 4.18 -9.52
CA ASP A 76 -10.98 4.39 -10.63
C ASP A 76 -10.39 5.82 -10.57
N GLN A 77 -9.44 6.12 -11.43
CA GLN A 77 -8.81 7.45 -11.46
C GLN A 77 -9.83 8.59 -11.62
N HIS A 78 -10.84 8.38 -12.45
CA HIS A 78 -11.86 9.42 -12.71
C HIS A 78 -12.72 9.69 -11.48
N ASN A 79 -13.08 8.65 -10.75
CA ASN A 79 -13.88 8.76 -9.53
C ASN A 79 -13.05 9.16 -8.31
N MET A 80 -11.74 8.93 -8.32
CA MET A 80 -10.86 9.26 -7.19
C MET A 80 -10.93 10.73 -6.80
N ILE A 81 -11.05 11.64 -7.76
CA ILE A 81 -11.22 13.07 -7.51
C ILE A 81 -12.44 13.34 -6.63
N ASN A 82 -13.57 12.69 -6.94
CA ASN A 82 -14.79 12.86 -6.16
C ASN A 82 -14.66 12.24 -4.77
N VAL A 83 -14.01 11.07 -4.67
CA VAL A 83 -13.72 10.41 -3.38
C VAL A 83 -12.83 11.31 -2.50
N LEU A 84 -11.80 11.91 -3.05
CA LEU A 84 -10.92 12.82 -2.32
C LEU A 84 -11.65 14.07 -1.85
N LYS A 85 -12.51 14.66 -2.71
CA LYS A 85 -13.35 15.80 -2.34
C LYS A 85 -14.35 15.46 -1.23
N GLU A 86 -14.96 14.28 -1.30
CA GLU A 86 -15.88 13.81 -0.27
C GLU A 86 -15.14 13.55 1.06
N LEU A 87 -13.96 12.95 1.01
CA LEU A 87 -13.12 12.76 2.20
C LEU A 87 -12.70 14.09 2.82
N ALA A 88 -12.28 15.05 2.01
CA ALA A 88 -11.93 16.40 2.47
C ALA A 88 -13.13 17.12 3.11
N HIS A 89 -14.34 16.95 2.54
CA HIS A 89 -15.56 17.53 3.09
C HIS A 89 -15.95 16.90 4.43
N ASN A 90 -15.86 15.58 4.55
CA ASN A 90 -16.28 14.83 5.74
C ASN A 90 -15.21 14.85 6.85
N HIS A 91 -13.94 15.07 6.49
CA HIS A 91 -12.80 15.05 7.40
C HIS A 91 -11.87 16.25 7.16
N PRO A 92 -12.36 17.49 7.31
CA PRO A 92 -11.60 18.70 6.97
C PRO A 92 -10.31 18.83 7.83
N ASP A 93 -10.32 18.29 9.04
CA ASP A 93 -9.17 18.31 9.94
C ASP A 93 -8.06 17.32 9.52
N LEU A 94 -8.41 16.30 8.72
CA LEU A 94 -7.51 15.25 8.29
C LEU A 94 -7.00 15.44 6.86
N VAL A 95 -7.82 16.05 6.00
CA VAL A 95 -7.52 16.26 4.58
C VAL A 95 -7.79 17.72 4.21
N ASN A 96 -7.16 18.64 4.93
CA ASN A 96 -7.30 20.07 4.67
C ASN A 96 -6.64 20.46 3.34
N GLY A 97 -7.38 21.19 2.53
CA GLY A 97 -6.82 21.88 1.36
C GLY A 97 -6.43 20.96 0.22
N ILE A 98 -7.26 19.96 -0.12
CA ILE A 98 -6.93 19.03 -1.22
C ILE A 98 -6.69 19.76 -2.56
N ASP A 99 -7.39 20.87 -2.80
CA ASP A 99 -7.18 21.69 -4.00
C ASP A 99 -5.82 22.42 -3.90
N GLU A 100 -5.48 22.97 -2.72
CA GLU A 100 -4.17 23.60 -2.46
C GLU A 100 -3.05 22.57 -2.56
N PHE A 101 -3.27 21.35 -2.06
CA PHE A 101 -2.32 20.25 -2.21
C PHE A 101 -2.14 19.87 -3.68
N ALA A 102 -3.21 19.81 -4.47
CA ALA A 102 -3.13 19.50 -5.90
C ALA A 102 -2.36 20.57 -6.70
N GLU A 103 -2.50 21.84 -6.33
CA GLU A 103 -1.70 22.93 -6.92
C GLU A 103 -0.21 22.80 -6.54
N THR A 104 0.07 22.49 -5.27
CA THR A 104 1.44 22.25 -4.78
C THR A 104 2.04 21.03 -5.47
N PHE A 105 1.28 19.96 -5.61
CA PHE A 105 1.66 18.77 -6.36
C PHE A 105 2.04 19.09 -7.79
N GLN A 106 1.22 19.89 -8.49
CA GLN A 106 1.52 20.32 -9.85
C GLN A 106 2.83 21.11 -9.93
N SER A 107 3.08 21.98 -8.96
CA SER A 107 4.33 22.73 -8.88
C SER A 107 5.55 21.82 -8.72
N TYR A 108 5.46 20.79 -7.87
CA TYR A 108 6.53 19.80 -7.73
C TYR A 108 6.80 19.04 -9.02
N VAL A 109 5.73 18.63 -9.70
CA VAL A 109 5.83 17.91 -10.98
C VAL A 109 6.48 18.79 -12.05
N ASP A 110 6.07 20.03 -12.13
CA ASP A 110 6.64 21.00 -13.10
C ASP A 110 8.14 21.28 -12.82
N CYS A 111 8.53 21.21 -11.56
CA CYS A 111 9.92 21.33 -11.12
C CYS A 111 10.71 20.01 -11.19
N LEU A 112 10.12 18.91 -11.66
CA LEU A 112 10.70 17.57 -11.69
C LEU A 112 11.10 17.00 -10.29
N ASN A 113 10.54 17.58 -9.23
CA ASN A 113 10.81 17.12 -7.86
C ASN A 113 9.85 16.00 -7.44
N LEU A 114 9.83 14.94 -8.23
CA LEU A 114 8.86 13.85 -8.12
C LEU A 114 8.96 13.12 -6.76
N LYS A 115 10.17 13.01 -6.19
CA LYS A 115 10.37 12.40 -4.87
C LYS A 115 9.61 13.13 -3.76
N ASP A 116 9.73 14.45 -3.72
CA ASP A 116 9.05 15.28 -2.73
C ASP A 116 7.53 15.21 -2.90
N CYS A 117 7.09 15.19 -4.15
CA CYS A 117 5.71 15.00 -4.54
C CYS A 117 5.12 13.67 -4.02
N ILE A 118 5.85 12.56 -4.17
CA ILE A 118 5.44 11.25 -3.68
C ILE A 118 5.38 11.26 -2.16
N ARG A 119 6.37 11.80 -1.48
CA ARG A 119 6.40 11.91 -0.03
C ARG A 119 5.21 12.70 0.50
N ASP A 120 4.88 13.83 -0.14
CA ASP A 120 3.79 14.68 0.29
C ASP A 120 2.43 14.00 0.00
N THR A 121 2.33 13.26 -1.12
CA THR A 121 1.15 12.42 -1.41
C THR A 121 0.98 11.32 -0.37
N ILE A 122 2.04 10.65 0.03
CA ILE A 122 2.02 9.63 1.09
C ILE A 122 1.62 10.25 2.42
N THR A 123 2.14 11.43 2.73
CA THR A 123 1.74 12.18 3.93
C THR A 123 0.24 12.47 3.92
N LEU A 124 -0.30 12.91 2.77
CA LEU A 124 -1.75 13.11 2.60
C LEU A 124 -2.53 11.79 2.79
N LEU A 125 -2.09 10.71 2.18
CA LEU A 125 -2.74 9.41 2.32
C LEU A 125 -2.76 8.92 3.77
N ASN A 126 -1.69 9.11 4.51
CA ASN A 126 -1.61 8.73 5.94
C ASN A 126 -2.53 9.57 6.84
N THR A 127 -3.08 10.69 6.36
CA THR A 127 -4.10 11.45 7.10
C THR A 127 -5.49 10.85 6.95
N ILE A 128 -5.72 9.97 5.98
CA ILE A 128 -7.02 9.35 5.73
C ILE A 128 -7.23 8.21 6.71
N PRO A 129 -8.35 8.17 7.47
CA PRO A 129 -8.60 7.11 8.43
C PRO A 129 -8.55 5.72 7.79
N GLY A 130 -7.74 4.83 8.36
CA GLY A 130 -7.54 3.47 7.85
C GLY A 130 -6.48 3.33 6.76
N ILE A 131 -5.87 4.44 6.31
CA ILE A 131 -4.74 4.48 5.39
C ILE A 131 -3.58 5.10 6.14
N ASP A 132 -2.77 4.30 6.79
CA ASP A 132 -1.63 4.74 7.59
C ASP A 132 -0.47 3.75 7.44
N ASP A 133 0.69 4.11 7.99
CA ASP A 133 1.93 3.34 7.90
C ASP A 133 2.46 3.12 6.46
N ILE A 134 2.10 4.01 5.53
CA ILE A 134 2.76 4.09 4.23
C ILE A 134 3.97 4.99 4.39
N ASP A 135 5.10 4.55 3.88
CA ASP A 135 6.35 5.30 3.86
C ASP A 135 7.01 5.20 2.50
N CYS A 136 7.98 6.04 2.25
CA CYS A 136 8.79 5.97 1.05
C CYS A 136 10.26 6.28 1.35
N SER A 137 11.12 5.56 0.67
CA SER A 137 12.56 5.80 0.69
C SER A 137 13.10 5.90 -0.74
N LEU A 138 14.23 6.55 -0.89
CA LEU A 138 14.92 6.62 -2.17
C LEU A 138 15.86 5.43 -2.27
N SER A 139 15.94 4.81 -3.46
CA SER A 139 16.96 3.80 -3.74
C SER A 139 18.37 4.38 -3.62
N ASP A 140 19.36 3.52 -3.35
CA ASP A 140 20.76 3.91 -3.23
C ASP A 140 21.28 4.61 -4.50
N ASP A 141 20.81 4.18 -5.67
CA ASP A 141 21.15 4.74 -6.97
C ASP A 141 20.32 5.99 -7.32
N CYS A 142 19.37 6.39 -6.48
CA CYS A 142 18.45 7.51 -6.69
C CYS A 142 17.55 7.43 -7.93
N ASP A 143 17.38 6.24 -8.52
CA ASP A 143 16.63 6.05 -9.76
C ASP A 143 15.14 5.81 -9.54
N TYR A 144 14.75 5.34 -8.35
CA TYR A 144 13.37 5.06 -8.02
C TYR A 144 13.08 5.31 -6.54
N VAL A 145 11.79 5.44 -6.23
CA VAL A 145 11.28 5.55 -4.87
C VAL A 145 10.65 4.22 -4.48
N MET A 146 11.16 3.61 -3.41
CA MET A 146 10.56 2.43 -2.79
C MET A 146 9.39 2.87 -1.94
N ILE A 147 8.24 2.21 -2.10
CA ILE A 147 7.05 2.44 -1.30
C ILE A 147 6.87 1.25 -0.37
N GLU A 148 6.76 1.54 0.91
CA GLU A 148 6.63 0.55 1.97
C GLU A 148 5.30 0.74 2.71
N HIS A 149 4.76 -0.35 3.20
CA HIS A 149 3.64 -0.35 4.11
C HIS A 149 3.98 -1.23 5.30
N CYS A 150 4.00 -0.65 6.51
CA CYS A 150 4.45 -1.31 7.73
C CYS A 150 5.85 -1.94 7.56
N SER A 151 6.79 -1.19 6.99
CA SER A 151 8.17 -1.61 6.72
C SER A 151 8.30 -2.80 5.76
N GLN A 152 7.31 -3.02 4.90
CA GLN A 152 7.37 -4.02 3.85
C GLN A 152 7.29 -3.35 2.49
N ALA A 153 8.23 -3.66 1.62
CA ALA A 153 8.23 -3.16 0.26
C ALA A 153 6.94 -3.58 -0.47
N LEU A 154 6.16 -2.62 -0.91
CA LEU A 154 4.96 -2.82 -1.71
C LEU A 154 5.27 -2.75 -3.20
N GLY A 155 6.24 -1.95 -3.57
CA GLY A 155 6.67 -1.74 -4.93
C GLY A 155 7.60 -0.54 -5.05
N ASP A 156 8.07 -0.35 -6.26
CA ASP A 156 9.01 0.70 -6.61
C ASP A 156 8.35 1.68 -7.58
N LEU A 157 8.55 2.96 -7.33
CA LEU A 157 8.16 4.02 -8.25
C LEU A 157 9.41 4.54 -8.94
N TYR A 158 9.55 4.24 -10.22
CA TYR A 158 10.65 4.76 -11.01
C TYR A 158 10.44 6.24 -11.36
N LEU A 159 11.47 7.02 -11.13
CA LEU A 159 11.50 8.44 -11.49
C LEU A 159 11.70 8.64 -13.00
N SER A 160 12.17 7.62 -13.70
CA SER A 160 12.36 7.58 -15.14
C SER A 160 11.81 6.30 -15.74
N HIS A 161 10.81 6.40 -16.62
CA HIS A 161 10.34 5.39 -17.57
C HIS A 161 10.64 3.90 -17.29
N GLY A 162 10.12 3.36 -16.20
CA GLY A 162 10.14 1.91 -15.98
C GLY A 162 9.04 1.21 -16.79
N THR A 163 9.35 0.05 -17.35
CA THR A 163 8.44 -0.77 -18.17
C THR A 163 7.91 -2.01 -17.44
N ASP A 164 8.19 -2.18 -16.16
CA ASP A 164 7.81 -3.37 -15.41
C ASP A 164 6.45 -3.20 -14.70
N THR A 165 5.70 -4.30 -14.59
CA THR A 165 4.29 -4.34 -14.19
C THR A 165 4.00 -3.96 -12.72
N ARG A 166 5.02 -3.69 -11.92
CA ARG A 166 4.91 -3.21 -10.54
C ARG A 166 5.32 -1.76 -10.38
N HIS A 167 5.54 -1.05 -11.48
CA HIS A 167 6.03 0.31 -11.45
C HIS A 167 4.88 1.27 -11.73
N LEU A 168 4.75 2.28 -10.87
CA LEU A 168 3.91 3.42 -11.13
C LEU A 168 4.48 4.19 -12.30
N THR A 169 3.78 4.19 -13.41
CA THR A 169 4.02 5.14 -14.49
C THR A 169 3.30 6.44 -14.12
N TYR A 170 4.08 7.44 -13.78
CA TYR A 170 3.52 8.78 -13.63
C TYR A 170 3.22 9.36 -15.03
N ASP A 171 1.94 9.66 -15.27
CA ASP A 171 1.57 10.37 -16.50
C ASP A 171 1.90 11.87 -16.36
N ARG A 172 3.01 12.29 -17.00
CA ARG A 172 3.44 13.70 -17.03
C ARG A 172 2.43 14.64 -17.69
N ASN A 173 1.46 14.10 -18.43
CA ASN A 173 0.40 14.88 -19.06
C ASN A 173 -0.80 15.12 -18.14
N ALA A 174 -0.94 14.32 -17.09
CA ALA A 174 -1.96 14.54 -16.09
C ALA A 174 -1.57 15.72 -15.18
N ARG A 175 -2.47 16.67 -14.99
CA ARG A 175 -2.20 17.92 -14.25
C ARG A 175 -3.14 18.08 -13.06
N GLY A 176 -2.65 18.82 -12.07
CA GLY A 176 -3.43 19.21 -10.91
C GLY A 176 -4.09 18.01 -10.21
N LEU A 177 -5.39 18.09 -10.01
CA LEU A 177 -6.16 17.05 -9.33
C LEU A 177 -6.17 15.70 -10.07
N ASP A 178 -6.15 15.74 -11.42
CA ASP A 178 -6.11 14.51 -12.23
C ASP A 178 -4.77 13.78 -12.06
N GLY A 179 -3.66 14.51 -12.03
CA GLY A 179 -2.33 13.95 -11.77
C GLY A 179 -2.20 13.38 -10.37
N LEU A 180 -2.71 14.10 -9.38
CA LEU A 180 -2.76 13.63 -8.00
C LEU A 180 -3.62 12.35 -7.87
N ALA A 181 -4.80 12.32 -8.49
CA ALA A 181 -5.67 11.15 -8.49
C ALA A 181 -5.00 9.94 -9.15
N ALA A 182 -4.27 10.12 -10.24
CA ALA A 182 -3.52 9.07 -10.91
C ALA A 182 -2.44 8.48 -9.99
N LEU A 183 -1.67 9.33 -9.32
CA LEU A 183 -0.64 8.88 -8.38
C LEU A 183 -1.24 8.14 -7.19
N ILE A 184 -2.30 8.66 -6.60
CA ILE A 184 -3.00 8.02 -5.48
C ILE A 184 -3.57 6.66 -5.89
N CYS A 185 -4.18 6.55 -7.08
CA CYS A 185 -4.66 5.27 -7.60
C CYS A 185 -3.53 4.26 -7.74
N GLY A 186 -2.39 4.67 -8.24
CA GLY A 186 -1.25 3.80 -8.38
C GLY A 186 -0.69 3.33 -7.03
N ILE A 187 -0.51 4.23 -6.06
CA ILE A 187 -0.09 3.87 -4.69
C ILE A 187 -1.12 2.92 -4.06
N ARG A 188 -2.43 3.21 -4.20
CA ARG A 188 -3.50 2.34 -3.73
C ARG A 188 -3.42 0.93 -4.33
N ASP A 189 -3.16 0.84 -5.63
CA ASP A 189 -3.07 -0.45 -6.30
C ASP A 189 -1.86 -1.27 -5.82
N MET A 190 -0.78 -0.61 -5.40
CA MET A 190 0.34 -1.25 -4.69
C MET A 190 -0.07 -1.75 -3.29
N LEU A 191 -1.03 -1.09 -2.62
CA LEU A 191 -1.54 -1.49 -1.31
C LEU A 191 -2.47 -2.70 -1.37
N ARG A 192 -2.99 -3.05 -2.56
CA ARG A 192 -3.88 -4.21 -2.71
C ARG A 192 -3.08 -5.49 -2.41
N PRO A 193 -3.63 -6.39 -1.56
CA PRO A 193 -3.00 -7.68 -1.33
C PRO A 193 -2.83 -8.40 -2.67
N ILE A 194 -1.64 -8.91 -2.91
CA ILE A 194 -1.41 -9.85 -4.03
C ILE A 194 -2.20 -11.11 -3.69
N ALA A 195 -3.25 -11.39 -4.49
CA ALA A 195 -4.10 -12.56 -4.31
C ALA A 195 -3.34 -13.86 -4.59
#